data_ac9fc044f5798b38e79d357928e0b979
#
_entry.id   ac9fc044f5798b38e79d357928e0b979
#
_cell.length_a   1.000
_cell.length_b   1.000
_cell.length_c   1.000
_cell.angle_alpha   90.00
_cell.angle_beta   90.00
_cell.angle_gamma   90.00
#
_symmetry.space_group_name_H-M   'P 1'
#
loop_
_entity.id
_entity.type
_entity.pdbx_description
1 polymer ?
#
loop_
_entity_poly.entity_id
_entity_poly.type
_entity_poly.pdbx_seq_one_letter_code
_entity_poly.pdbx_strand_id
1 'polypeptide(L)'
;VVYFPSCLNRTMGYSHVDDRHQDLTDLVVNFLQRNGWQVIFPKEMGKLCCGQIWESKGMMDIADRKTLELEEALLLASDGGRLPVICDQSPCLHRMREQMKRIRPMELLEFIHDYVADQLHFRQTDEPIALHITCSTRKMELADKVIALARRCSSHVLLPEGVGCCAFAGDKGFFNPELNAYALRH
;
A
#
# COMPACT_ATOMS: atom_id res chain seq x y z
N VAL A 1 10.39 -12.15 2.63
CA VAL A 1 9.25 -11.48 2.00
C VAL A 1 9.72 -10.68 0.79
N VAL A 2 8.97 -10.73 -0.32
CA VAL A 2 9.21 -9.87 -1.50
C VAL A 2 8.45 -8.57 -1.29
N TYR A 3 9.14 -7.44 -1.36
CA TYR A 3 8.53 -6.13 -1.23
C TYR A 3 8.54 -5.40 -2.57
N PHE A 4 7.35 -5.04 -3.04
CA PHE A 4 7.13 -4.18 -4.19
C PHE A 4 6.63 -2.81 -3.73
N PRO A 5 7.54 -1.86 -3.44
CA PRO A 5 7.15 -0.49 -3.15
C PRO A 5 6.53 0.14 -4.41
N SER A 6 5.45 0.86 -4.22
CA SER A 6 4.75 1.54 -5.32
C SER A 6 5.66 2.56 -6.03
N CYS A 7 5.36 2.84 -7.29
CA CYS A 7 6.09 3.88 -8.02
C CYS A 7 5.96 5.25 -7.32
N LEU A 8 4.79 5.52 -6.71
CA LEU A 8 4.56 6.74 -5.95
C LEU A 8 5.58 6.89 -4.81
N ASN A 9 5.68 5.88 -3.93
CA ASN A 9 6.59 5.91 -2.79
C ASN A 9 8.07 5.92 -3.18
N ARG A 10 8.41 5.33 -4.34
CA ARG A 10 9.79 5.34 -4.87
C ARG A 10 10.21 6.67 -5.50
N THR A 11 9.27 7.46 -5.99
CA THR A 11 9.58 8.66 -6.79
C THR A 11 9.23 9.97 -6.11
N MET A 12 8.25 9.98 -5.20
CA MET A 12 7.81 11.21 -4.52
C MET A 12 8.63 11.53 -3.27
N GLY A 13 9.32 10.52 -2.72
CA GLY A 13 10.10 10.68 -1.49
C GLY A 13 9.25 10.92 -0.25
N TYR A 14 9.85 11.48 0.78
CA TYR A 14 9.19 11.83 2.03
C TYR A 14 8.50 13.20 1.94
N SER A 15 7.55 13.43 2.85
CA SER A 15 6.90 14.72 3.00
C SER A 15 7.86 15.76 3.59
N HIS A 16 7.97 16.93 2.96
CA HIS A 16 8.78 18.04 3.49
C HIS A 16 8.22 18.65 4.79
N VAL A 17 6.98 18.32 5.15
CA VAL A 17 6.33 18.72 6.41
C VAL A 17 6.63 17.74 7.55
N ASP A 18 7.21 16.58 7.24
CA ASP A 18 7.59 15.57 8.24
C ASP A 18 9.07 15.78 8.64
N ASP A 19 9.29 16.18 9.90
CA ASP A 19 10.63 16.42 10.45
C ASP A 19 11.53 15.16 10.46
N ARG A 20 10.94 13.97 10.32
CA ARG A 20 11.68 12.70 10.29
C ARG A 20 12.49 12.50 9.02
N HIS A 21 12.10 13.14 7.91
CA HIS A 21 12.78 13.05 6.60
C HIS A 21 13.12 11.61 6.17
N GLN A 22 12.19 10.67 6.41
CA GLN A 22 12.40 9.26 6.13
C GLN A 22 11.47 8.75 5.04
N ASP A 23 12.04 8.12 4.02
CA ASP A 23 11.26 7.46 2.98
C ASP A 23 10.49 6.26 3.53
N LEU A 24 9.24 6.09 3.07
CA LEU A 24 8.40 4.97 3.49
C LEU A 24 9.06 3.63 3.13
N THR A 25 9.71 3.53 1.97
CA THR A 25 10.40 2.31 1.55
C THR A 25 11.47 1.89 2.54
N ASP A 26 12.31 2.84 2.99
CA ASP A 26 13.37 2.58 3.97
C ASP A 26 12.79 2.23 5.34
N LEU A 27 11.71 2.93 5.74
CA LEU A 27 11.01 2.63 6.99
C LEU A 27 10.48 1.19 6.99
N VAL A 28 9.84 0.77 5.92
CA VAL A 28 9.30 -0.59 5.78
C VAL A 28 10.41 -1.64 5.81
N VAL A 29 11.50 -1.43 5.06
CA VAL A 29 12.64 -2.34 5.04
C VAL A 29 13.25 -2.48 6.44
N ASN A 30 13.54 -1.37 7.09
CA ASN A 30 14.12 -1.34 8.43
C ASN A 30 13.20 -2.03 9.46
N PHE A 31 11.88 -1.77 9.37
CA PHE A 31 10.90 -2.40 10.25
C PHE A 31 10.88 -3.93 10.07
N LEU A 32 10.79 -4.42 8.84
CA LEU A 32 10.74 -5.85 8.54
C LEU A 32 12.03 -6.55 8.94
N GLN A 33 13.20 -5.97 8.64
CA GLN A 33 14.50 -6.54 9.00
C GLN A 33 14.70 -6.63 10.50
N ARG A 34 14.31 -5.61 11.27
CA ARG A 34 14.36 -5.63 12.75
C ARG A 34 13.46 -6.70 13.35
N ASN A 35 12.44 -7.14 12.62
CA ASN A 35 11.52 -8.21 13.02
C ASN A 35 11.86 -9.57 12.37
N GLY A 36 13.11 -9.75 11.92
CA GLY A 36 13.63 -11.03 11.45
C GLY A 36 13.25 -11.40 10.01
N TRP A 37 12.67 -10.47 9.24
CA TRP A 37 12.30 -10.72 7.85
C TRP A 37 13.41 -10.31 6.89
N GLN A 38 13.82 -11.22 6.00
CA GLN A 38 14.64 -10.86 4.86
C GLN A 38 13.76 -10.20 3.79
N VAL A 39 14.13 -8.99 3.36
CA VAL A 39 13.42 -8.26 2.32
C VAL A 39 14.11 -8.45 0.97
N ILE A 40 13.34 -8.85 -0.03
CA ILE A 40 13.78 -9.08 -1.41
C ILE A 40 13.03 -8.11 -2.31
N PHE A 41 13.74 -7.42 -3.19
CA PHE A 41 13.13 -6.60 -4.22
C PHE A 41 13.09 -7.33 -5.56
N PRO A 42 12.03 -7.18 -6.37
CA PRO A 42 12.03 -7.70 -7.73
C PRO A 42 13.11 -6.99 -8.57
N LYS A 43 13.73 -7.72 -9.49
CA LYS A 43 14.73 -7.15 -10.40
C LYS A 43 14.11 -6.08 -11.29
N GLU A 44 14.93 -5.13 -11.72
CA GLU A 44 14.54 -4.01 -12.61
C GLU A 44 13.32 -3.21 -12.12
N MET A 45 13.16 -3.10 -10.82
CA MET A 45 12.01 -2.48 -10.16
C MET A 45 11.62 -1.11 -10.75
N GLY A 46 12.59 -0.34 -11.25
CA GLY A 46 12.36 0.96 -11.89
C GLY A 46 11.47 0.90 -13.13
N LYS A 47 11.40 -0.27 -13.81
CA LYS A 47 10.57 -0.49 -15.01
C LYS A 47 9.19 -1.06 -14.68
N LEU A 48 9.00 -1.58 -13.46
CA LEU A 48 7.79 -2.27 -13.04
C LEU A 48 6.69 -1.29 -12.62
N CYS A 49 5.47 -1.61 -13.02
CA CYS A 49 4.26 -0.84 -12.72
C CYS A 49 3.08 -1.78 -12.54
N CYS A 50 2.20 -1.50 -11.57
CA CYS A 50 0.97 -2.26 -11.37
C CYS A 50 -0.08 -2.06 -12.49
N GLY A 51 0.07 -1.04 -13.33
CA GLY A 51 -0.87 -0.72 -14.40
C GLY A 51 -1.99 0.25 -14.01
N GLN A 52 -2.21 0.53 -12.73
CA GLN A 52 -3.34 1.33 -12.24
C GLN A 52 -3.45 2.71 -12.89
N ILE A 53 -2.33 3.39 -13.12
CA ILE A 53 -2.34 4.72 -13.75
C ILE A 53 -2.85 4.68 -15.20
N TRP A 54 -2.50 3.65 -15.94
CA TRP A 54 -2.95 3.44 -17.32
C TRP A 54 -4.43 3.09 -17.39
N GLU A 55 -4.88 2.21 -16.48
CA GLU A 55 -6.30 1.89 -16.33
C GLU A 55 -7.14 3.13 -16.04
N SER A 56 -6.70 3.98 -15.11
CA SER A 56 -7.41 5.22 -14.75
C SER A 56 -7.58 6.20 -15.92
N LYS A 57 -6.78 6.03 -16.98
CA LYS A 57 -6.83 6.81 -18.24
C LYS A 57 -7.52 6.04 -19.39
N GLY A 58 -8.08 4.85 -19.13
CA GLY A 58 -8.73 4.00 -20.14
C GLY A 58 -7.78 3.26 -21.08
N MET A 59 -6.48 3.25 -20.78
CA MET A 59 -5.45 2.57 -21.60
C MET A 59 -5.27 1.12 -21.13
N MET A 60 -6.32 0.31 -21.33
CA MET A 60 -6.40 -1.04 -20.75
C MET A 60 -5.29 -1.98 -21.25
N ASP A 61 -4.99 -1.98 -22.56
CA ASP A 61 -3.94 -2.85 -23.14
C ASP A 61 -2.56 -2.59 -22.52
N ILE A 62 -2.24 -1.31 -22.26
CA ILE A 62 -0.99 -0.94 -21.60
C ILE A 62 -1.04 -1.35 -20.12
N ALA A 63 -2.17 -1.11 -19.48
CA ALA A 63 -2.38 -1.46 -18.09
C ALA A 63 -2.19 -2.95 -17.83
N ASP A 64 -2.81 -3.80 -18.66
CA ASP A 64 -2.77 -5.26 -18.55
C ASP A 64 -1.37 -5.80 -18.84
N ARG A 65 -0.70 -5.28 -19.87
CA ARG A 65 0.70 -5.63 -20.15
C ARG A 65 1.62 -5.29 -18.97
N LYS A 66 1.46 -4.11 -18.35
CA LYS A 66 2.26 -3.70 -17.20
C LYS A 66 1.99 -4.56 -15.97
N THR A 67 0.75 -4.97 -15.75
CA THR A 67 0.41 -5.89 -14.66
C THR A 67 1.04 -7.27 -14.90
N LEU A 68 1.03 -7.77 -16.14
CA LEU A 68 1.63 -9.06 -16.49
C LEU A 68 3.17 -9.03 -16.32
N GLU A 69 3.85 -7.98 -16.80
CA GLU A 69 5.29 -7.79 -16.61
C GLU A 69 5.63 -7.80 -15.09
N LEU A 70 4.81 -7.15 -14.27
CA LEU A 70 4.99 -7.14 -12.83
C LEU A 70 4.75 -8.53 -12.22
N GLU A 71 3.71 -9.24 -12.62
CA GLU A 71 3.41 -10.59 -12.12
C GLU A 71 4.59 -11.54 -12.37
N GLU A 72 5.18 -11.51 -13.58
CA GLU A 72 6.36 -12.32 -13.91
C GLU A 72 7.55 -11.99 -13.00
N ALA A 73 7.83 -10.70 -12.80
CA ALA A 73 8.93 -10.28 -11.94
C ALA A 73 8.73 -10.69 -10.47
N LEU A 74 7.49 -10.60 -9.98
CA LEU A 74 7.14 -11.00 -8.62
C LEU A 74 7.21 -12.52 -8.43
N LEU A 75 6.79 -13.31 -9.41
CA LEU A 75 6.92 -14.76 -9.38
C LEU A 75 8.38 -15.20 -9.30
N LEU A 76 9.25 -14.57 -10.11
CA LEU A 76 10.69 -14.85 -10.05
C LEU A 76 11.28 -14.48 -8.68
N ALA A 77 10.94 -13.32 -8.14
CA ALA A 77 11.45 -12.86 -6.87
C ALA A 77 10.95 -13.67 -5.67
N SER A 78 9.70 -14.19 -5.77
CA SER A 78 9.03 -14.93 -4.70
C SER A 78 9.22 -16.44 -4.79
N ASP A 79 10.09 -16.91 -5.68
CA ASP A 79 10.31 -18.35 -5.90
C ASP A 79 8.99 -19.06 -6.28
N GLY A 80 8.35 -18.56 -7.33
CA GLY A 80 7.09 -19.08 -7.82
C GLY A 80 5.89 -18.82 -6.89
N GLY A 81 5.95 -17.81 -6.04
CA GLY A 81 4.90 -17.48 -5.08
C GLY A 81 5.04 -18.16 -3.72
N ARG A 82 6.15 -18.86 -3.46
CA ARG A 82 6.41 -19.49 -2.14
C ARG A 82 6.69 -18.46 -1.04
N LEU A 83 7.32 -17.35 -1.39
CA LEU A 83 7.53 -16.24 -0.46
C LEU A 83 6.35 -15.27 -0.54
N PRO A 84 5.86 -14.74 0.58
CA PRO A 84 4.85 -13.71 0.58
C PRO A 84 5.33 -12.48 -0.19
N VAL A 85 4.41 -11.84 -0.92
CA VAL A 85 4.66 -10.62 -1.68
C VAL A 85 3.81 -9.51 -1.09
N ILE A 86 4.42 -8.37 -0.79
CA ILE A 86 3.75 -7.20 -0.21
C ILE A 86 3.86 -5.98 -1.12
N CYS A 87 2.80 -5.15 -1.10
CA CYS A 87 2.73 -3.85 -1.75
C CYS A 87 2.21 -2.82 -0.75
N ASP A 88 2.74 -1.61 -0.82
CA ASP A 88 2.48 -0.52 0.12
C ASP A 88 1.40 0.47 -0.35
N GLN A 89 0.75 0.20 -1.47
CA GLN A 89 -0.23 1.11 -2.05
C GLN A 89 -1.52 0.37 -2.41
N SER A 90 -2.59 0.65 -1.69
CA SER A 90 -3.85 -0.08 -1.80
C SER A 90 -4.51 -0.02 -3.19
N PRO A 91 -4.53 1.07 -3.97
CA PRO A 91 -5.03 1.06 -5.34
C PRO A 91 -4.21 0.16 -6.28
N CYS A 92 -2.88 0.18 -6.15
CA CYS A 92 -2.01 -0.73 -6.91
C CYS A 92 -2.30 -2.19 -6.57
N LEU A 93 -2.38 -2.50 -5.28
CA LEU A 93 -2.67 -3.84 -4.80
C LEU A 93 -4.05 -4.33 -5.25
N HIS A 94 -5.08 -3.47 -5.20
CA HIS A 94 -6.42 -3.82 -5.67
C HIS A 94 -6.39 -4.30 -7.11
N ARG A 95 -5.76 -3.53 -8.02
CA ARG A 95 -5.59 -3.95 -9.41
C ARG A 95 -4.79 -5.25 -9.53
N MET A 96 -3.67 -5.37 -8.81
CA MET A 96 -2.86 -6.59 -8.80
C MET A 96 -3.70 -7.81 -8.42
N ARG A 97 -4.54 -7.72 -7.39
CA ARG A 97 -5.43 -8.80 -6.95
C ARG A 97 -6.53 -9.15 -7.95
N GLU A 98 -7.02 -8.18 -8.70
CA GLU A 98 -8.05 -8.40 -9.74
C GLU A 98 -7.45 -9.04 -11.00
N GLN A 99 -6.26 -8.66 -11.40
CA GLN A 99 -5.69 -9.02 -12.69
C GLN A 99 -4.68 -10.16 -12.64
N MET A 100 -3.87 -10.27 -11.58
CA MET A 100 -2.88 -11.34 -11.44
C MET A 100 -3.56 -12.68 -11.17
N LYS A 101 -3.08 -13.74 -11.82
CA LYS A 101 -3.69 -15.08 -11.76
C LYS A 101 -2.85 -16.10 -11.02
N ARG A 102 -1.53 -15.88 -10.97
CA ARG A 102 -0.56 -16.86 -10.46
C ARG A 102 -0.01 -16.50 -9.09
N ILE A 103 -0.22 -15.26 -8.66
CA ILE A 103 0.25 -14.77 -7.36
C ILE A 103 -0.79 -13.85 -6.75
N ARG A 104 -0.93 -13.89 -5.42
CA ARG A 104 -1.82 -13.01 -4.66
C ARG A 104 -1.01 -12.15 -3.70
N PRO A 105 -0.63 -10.92 -4.09
CA PRO A 105 0.08 -10.02 -3.19
C PRO A 105 -0.79 -9.58 -2.02
N MET A 106 -0.12 -9.22 -0.92
CA MET A 106 -0.73 -8.73 0.30
C MET A 106 -0.53 -7.22 0.45
N GLU A 107 -1.45 -6.59 1.14
CA GLU A 107 -1.27 -5.21 1.62
C GLU A 107 -0.23 -5.21 2.75
N LEU A 108 0.58 -4.16 2.83
CA LEU A 108 1.63 -4.07 3.86
C LEU A 108 1.08 -4.22 5.28
N LEU A 109 -0.02 -3.52 5.61
CA LEU A 109 -0.63 -3.61 6.94
C LEU A 109 -1.33 -4.94 7.17
N GLU A 110 -1.90 -5.57 6.12
CA GLU A 110 -2.40 -6.95 6.19
C GLU A 110 -1.27 -7.93 6.56
N PHE A 111 -0.12 -7.80 5.90
CA PHE A 111 1.05 -8.63 6.22
C PHE A 111 1.54 -8.40 7.65
N ILE A 112 1.63 -7.15 8.08
CA ILE A 112 2.02 -6.82 9.45
C ILE A 112 1.02 -7.42 10.45
N HIS A 113 -0.28 -7.27 10.20
CA HIS A 113 -1.32 -7.83 11.06
C HIS A 113 -1.21 -9.35 11.19
N ASP A 114 -1.06 -10.06 10.06
CA ASP A 114 -1.18 -11.51 10.02
C ASP A 114 0.12 -12.24 10.41
N TYR A 115 1.30 -11.63 10.21
CA TYR A 115 2.59 -12.32 10.38
C TYR A 115 3.55 -11.66 11.37
N VAL A 116 3.35 -10.41 11.72
CA VAL A 116 4.33 -9.67 12.52
C VAL A 116 3.74 -9.20 13.85
N ALA A 117 2.50 -8.76 13.86
CA ALA A 117 1.89 -8.04 14.99
C ALA A 117 1.91 -8.80 16.31
N ASP A 118 1.76 -10.13 16.31
CA ASP A 118 1.73 -10.91 17.54
C ASP A 118 3.11 -11.10 18.19
N GLN A 119 4.17 -10.80 17.43
CA GLN A 119 5.55 -10.81 17.93
C GLN A 119 6.00 -9.43 18.45
N LEU A 120 5.16 -8.38 18.26
CA LEU A 120 5.46 -7.01 18.62
C LEU A 120 4.95 -6.66 20.01
N HIS A 121 5.79 -5.94 20.76
CA HIS A 121 5.37 -5.24 21.96
C HIS A 121 4.94 -3.82 21.58
N PHE A 122 3.63 -3.59 21.46
CA PHE A 122 3.10 -2.27 21.16
C PHE A 122 3.15 -1.39 22.42
N ARG A 123 3.73 -0.21 22.28
CA ARG A 123 3.59 0.85 23.27
C ARG A 123 2.41 1.74 22.84
N GLN A 124 1.23 1.43 23.35
CA GLN A 124 0.05 2.22 23.06
C GLN A 124 0.19 3.64 23.63
N THR A 125 -0.20 4.63 22.84
CA THR A 125 -0.25 6.04 23.22
C THR A 125 -1.70 6.49 23.45
N ASP A 126 -1.90 7.56 24.20
CA ASP A 126 -3.19 8.24 24.36
C ASP A 126 -3.40 9.35 23.32
N GLU A 127 -2.40 9.60 22.45
CA GLU A 127 -2.56 10.54 21.35
C GLU A 127 -3.58 10.01 20.33
N PRO A 128 -4.57 10.82 19.91
CA PRO A 128 -5.56 10.39 18.95
C PRO A 128 -4.97 10.17 17.57
N ILE A 129 -5.36 9.08 16.93
CA ILE A 129 -5.02 8.76 15.54
C ILE A 129 -6.28 8.88 14.68
N ALA A 130 -6.28 9.78 13.69
CA ALA A 130 -7.29 9.81 12.65
C ALA A 130 -6.92 8.80 11.55
N LEU A 131 -7.81 7.84 11.30
CA LEU A 131 -7.56 6.75 10.37
C LEU A 131 -8.49 6.84 9.15
N HIS A 132 -7.93 7.19 7.99
CA HIS A 132 -8.67 7.17 6.73
C HIS A 132 -8.53 5.80 6.05
N ILE A 133 -9.61 5.01 6.05
CA ILE A 133 -9.67 3.76 5.30
C ILE A 133 -9.96 4.05 3.83
N THR A 134 -9.00 3.79 2.95
CA THR A 134 -9.16 4.06 1.51
C THR A 134 -10.25 3.19 0.88
N CYS A 135 -10.83 3.64 -0.24
CA CYS A 135 -11.86 2.88 -0.95
C CYS A 135 -11.33 1.51 -1.44
N SER A 136 -10.08 1.43 -1.87
CA SER A 136 -9.44 0.17 -2.28
C SER A 136 -9.23 -0.79 -1.11
N THR A 137 -8.83 -0.29 0.06
CA THR A 137 -8.71 -1.09 1.28
C THR A 137 -10.07 -1.69 1.69
N ARG A 138 -11.15 -0.90 1.59
CA ARG A 138 -12.52 -1.37 1.85
C ARG A 138 -12.97 -2.43 0.86
N LYS A 139 -12.72 -2.22 -0.45
CA LYS A 139 -13.05 -3.19 -1.51
C LYS A 139 -12.33 -4.53 -1.33
N MET A 140 -11.13 -4.51 -0.77
CA MET A 140 -10.35 -5.71 -0.46
C MET A 140 -10.71 -6.35 0.90
N GLU A 141 -11.68 -5.77 1.64
CA GLU A 141 -12.13 -6.24 2.97
C GLU A 141 -11.03 -6.22 4.04
N LEU A 142 -10.09 -5.26 3.95
CA LEU A 142 -8.94 -5.14 4.84
C LEU A 142 -9.14 -4.11 5.97
N ALA A 143 -10.28 -3.43 6.01
CA ALA A 143 -10.53 -2.35 6.97
C ALA A 143 -10.33 -2.79 8.43
N ASP A 144 -10.86 -3.95 8.80
CA ASP A 144 -10.80 -4.44 10.18
C ASP A 144 -9.37 -4.72 10.64
N LYS A 145 -8.50 -5.23 9.75
CA LYS A 145 -7.08 -5.46 10.06
C LYS A 145 -6.34 -4.15 10.31
N VAL A 146 -6.59 -3.15 9.47
CA VAL A 146 -5.98 -1.82 9.61
C VAL A 146 -6.44 -1.15 10.91
N ILE A 147 -7.74 -1.22 11.23
CA ILE A 147 -8.31 -0.70 12.48
C ILE A 147 -7.73 -1.43 13.69
N ALA A 148 -7.61 -2.76 13.61
CA ALA A 148 -7.04 -3.56 14.70
C ALA A 148 -5.59 -3.15 15.00
N LEU A 149 -4.75 -2.95 13.98
CA LEU A 149 -3.39 -2.44 14.16
C LEU A 149 -3.37 -1.04 14.76
N ALA A 150 -4.19 -0.12 14.26
CA ALA A 150 -4.27 1.23 14.79
C ALA A 150 -4.64 1.24 16.28
N ARG A 151 -5.57 0.39 16.70
CA ARG A 151 -5.97 0.24 18.11
C ARG A 151 -4.88 -0.35 19.01
N ARG A 152 -3.92 -1.07 18.45
CA ARG A 152 -2.72 -1.50 19.20
C ARG A 152 -1.74 -0.34 19.42
N CYS A 153 -1.78 0.68 18.55
CA CYS A 153 -0.90 1.86 18.62
C CYS A 153 -1.47 2.99 19.47
N SER A 154 -2.80 3.19 19.47
CA SER A 154 -3.46 4.26 20.22
C SER A 154 -4.76 3.78 20.86
N SER A 155 -5.05 4.31 22.08
CA SER A 155 -6.34 4.14 22.77
C SER A 155 -7.47 4.93 22.10
N HIS A 156 -7.13 5.96 21.30
CA HIS A 156 -8.08 6.86 20.65
C HIS A 156 -7.95 6.81 19.12
N VAL A 157 -8.64 5.87 18.46
CA VAL A 157 -8.69 5.76 17.00
C VAL A 157 -10.00 6.38 16.50
N LEU A 158 -9.85 7.47 15.72
CA LEU A 158 -10.96 8.19 15.11
C LEU A 158 -11.11 7.75 13.65
N LEU A 159 -12.31 7.34 13.29
CA LEU A 159 -12.69 7.02 11.91
C LEU A 159 -13.56 8.16 11.38
N PRO A 160 -13.07 8.99 10.44
CA PRO A 160 -13.86 10.09 9.89
C PRO A 160 -15.15 9.58 9.24
N GLU A 161 -16.28 10.12 9.68
CA GLU A 161 -17.59 9.82 9.10
C GLU A 161 -17.76 10.54 7.75
N GLY A 162 -18.51 9.94 6.83
CA GLY A 162 -18.81 10.54 5.53
C GLY A 162 -17.65 10.54 4.51
N VAL A 163 -16.42 10.19 4.92
CA VAL A 163 -15.27 10.14 4.02
C VAL A 163 -15.12 8.74 3.42
N GLY A 164 -15.67 8.55 2.21
CA GLY A 164 -15.63 7.26 1.50
C GLY A 164 -14.48 7.12 0.50
N CYS A 165 -14.02 8.24 -0.07
CA CYS A 165 -12.98 8.28 -1.10
C CYS A 165 -12.23 9.61 -1.03
N CYS A 166 -10.92 9.59 -1.24
CA CYS A 166 -10.13 10.83 -1.35
C CYS A 166 -10.25 11.50 -2.72
N ALA A 167 -10.95 10.89 -3.69
CA ALA A 167 -11.09 11.31 -5.10
C ALA A 167 -9.75 11.44 -5.86
N PHE A 168 -8.66 10.87 -5.36
CA PHE A 168 -7.36 10.98 -6.02
C PHE A 168 -7.29 10.14 -7.31
N ALA A 169 -7.94 8.96 -7.35
CA ALA A 169 -8.19 8.12 -8.52
C ALA A 169 -6.99 8.04 -9.51
N GLY A 170 -5.92 7.37 -9.14
CA GLY A 170 -4.67 7.34 -9.90
C GLY A 170 -3.91 8.65 -9.73
N ASP A 171 -3.90 9.51 -10.74
CA ASP A 171 -3.23 10.81 -10.72
C ASP A 171 -4.19 12.01 -10.87
N LYS A 172 -5.51 11.77 -10.89
CA LYS A 172 -6.51 12.83 -11.12
C LYS A 172 -6.45 13.95 -10.10
N GLY A 173 -6.11 13.63 -8.85
CA GLY A 173 -5.98 14.63 -7.80
C GLY A 173 -4.91 15.69 -8.05
N PHE A 174 -3.90 15.39 -8.88
CA PHE A 174 -2.91 16.40 -9.29
C PHE A 174 -3.44 17.38 -10.34
N PHE A 175 -4.41 16.96 -11.15
CA PHE A 175 -4.96 17.77 -12.26
C PHE A 175 -6.31 18.40 -11.92
N ASN A 176 -7.05 17.79 -10.98
CA ASN A 176 -8.41 18.20 -10.60
C ASN A 176 -8.51 18.28 -9.07
N PRO A 177 -7.79 19.21 -8.41
CA PRO A 177 -7.74 19.30 -6.95
C PRO A 177 -9.11 19.59 -6.32
N GLU A 178 -10.06 20.17 -7.07
CA GLU A 178 -11.43 20.41 -6.64
C GLU A 178 -12.19 19.12 -6.30
N LEU A 179 -11.84 17.99 -6.95
CA LEU A 179 -12.42 16.67 -6.62
C LEU A 179 -11.99 16.20 -5.23
N ASN A 180 -10.72 16.41 -4.89
CA ASN A 180 -10.20 16.10 -3.55
C ASN A 180 -10.82 17.01 -2.50
N ALA A 181 -10.86 18.33 -2.76
CA ALA A 181 -11.45 19.31 -1.85
C ALA A 181 -12.93 18.96 -1.56
N TYR A 182 -13.69 18.56 -2.58
CA TYR A 182 -15.07 18.13 -2.40
C TYR A 182 -15.18 16.82 -1.60
N ALA A 183 -14.36 15.83 -1.90
CA ALA A 183 -14.43 14.52 -1.26
C ALA A 183 -14.03 14.54 0.22
N LEU A 184 -13.16 15.48 0.61
CA LEU A 184 -12.58 15.60 1.96
C LEU A 184 -13.13 16.81 2.74
N ARG A 185 -14.27 17.36 2.34
CA ARG A 185 -14.84 18.60 2.92
C ARG A 185 -15.47 18.43 4.32
N HIS A 186 -15.57 17.21 4.81
CA HIS A 186 -16.17 16.86 6.12
C HIS A 186 -15.16 16.81 7.24
#